data_10c7e724afd2be587779cd5d2e0ba926
#
_entry.id   10c7e724afd2be587779cd5d2e0ba926
#
_cell.length_a   1.000
_cell.length_b   1.000
_cell.length_c   1.000
_cell.angle_alpha   90.00
_cell.angle_beta   90.00
_cell.angle_gamma   90.00
#
_symmetry.space_group_name_H-M   'P 1'
#
loop_
_entity.id
_entity.type
_entity.pdbx_description
1 polymer ?
#
loop_
_entity_poly.entity_id
_entity_poly.type
_entity_poly.pdbx_seq_one_letter_code
_entity_poly.pdbx_strand_id
1 'polypeptide(L)'
;MKKILPVIVLYRIRLSDAASFRTLLQQHGVEEFVVYDNSPADFTQEDVERNHPKAVYVRAVLNSGLPKAYNLAAEVAQQRGFSRLLLLDQDTEFRPEAWRLYHEHADFSGITAPRVVSIAGVAFRPYCPSLLHRSPKSAFSGFTSLRRMLVINSGMSVPVSLYLRVGGYDERVFLDFADFEFQKKLCGENDALCILPFAAVQDCSDDCREKEKVMKRFKIYLRCAQHCRQTTWGEKVSLRFRVLRHTLSLSLRTRSFSFLHLYLKTPLSAS
;
A
#
# COMPACT_ATOMS: atom_id res chain seq x y z
N MET A 1 -9.84 -22.52 11.78
CA MET A 1 -8.68 -21.86 11.14
C MET A 1 -8.87 -20.34 11.23
N LYS A 2 -7.88 -19.59 11.69
CA LYS A 2 -7.93 -18.13 11.75
C LYS A 2 -7.95 -17.59 10.32
N LYS A 3 -8.90 -16.71 9.98
CA LYS A 3 -9.06 -16.30 8.59
C LYS A 3 -8.17 -15.13 8.18
N ILE A 4 -8.21 -14.00 8.90
CA ILE A 4 -7.57 -12.75 8.46
C ILE A 4 -6.71 -12.18 9.57
N LEU A 5 -5.44 -11.87 9.29
CA LEU A 5 -4.55 -11.08 10.14
C LEU A 5 -4.39 -9.68 9.55
N PRO A 6 -4.89 -8.62 10.20
CA PRO A 6 -4.60 -7.26 9.80
C PRO A 6 -3.17 -6.85 10.18
N VAL A 7 -2.55 -6.01 9.34
CA VAL A 7 -1.32 -5.29 9.67
C VAL A 7 -1.53 -3.80 9.43
N ILE A 8 -1.22 -2.99 10.45
CA ILE A 8 -1.21 -1.52 10.37
C ILE A 8 0.23 -1.04 10.39
N VAL A 9 0.58 -0.20 9.44
CA VAL A 9 1.87 0.48 9.41
C VAL A 9 1.70 1.92 9.88
N LEU A 10 2.40 2.27 10.96
CA LEU A 10 2.35 3.59 11.60
C LEU A 10 3.59 4.41 11.28
N TYR A 11 3.40 5.72 11.12
CA TYR A 11 4.48 6.70 11.02
C TYR A 11 4.03 8.03 11.63
N ARG A 12 4.60 8.42 12.77
CA ARG A 12 4.28 9.67 13.51
C ARG A 12 2.80 9.83 13.88
N ILE A 13 2.13 8.72 14.17
CA ILE A 13 0.76 8.69 14.67
C ILE A 13 0.64 7.61 15.76
N ARG A 14 -0.18 7.82 16.77
CA ARG A 14 -0.51 6.79 17.77
C ARG A 14 -1.49 5.78 17.17
N LEU A 15 -1.44 4.55 17.64
CA LEU A 15 -2.36 3.51 17.17
C LEU A 15 -3.82 3.92 17.38
N SER A 16 -4.13 4.47 18.57
CA SER A 16 -5.48 4.96 18.91
C SER A 16 -5.99 6.07 17.99
N ASP A 17 -5.10 6.84 17.37
CA ASP A 17 -5.46 7.93 16.45
C ASP A 17 -5.55 7.46 15.00
N ALA A 18 -5.00 6.27 14.67
CA ALA A 18 -5.03 5.74 13.30
C ALA A 18 -6.47 5.44 12.85
N ALA A 19 -6.87 6.00 11.72
CA ALA A 19 -8.22 5.88 11.18
C ALA A 19 -8.60 4.41 10.90
N SER A 20 -7.69 3.64 10.31
CA SER A 20 -7.90 2.21 10.04
C SER A 20 -8.06 1.39 11.32
N PHE A 21 -7.34 1.72 12.39
CA PHE A 21 -7.52 1.06 13.68
C PHE A 21 -8.91 1.33 14.24
N ARG A 22 -9.32 2.62 14.34
CA ARG A 22 -10.60 3.00 14.93
C ARG A 22 -11.79 2.47 14.15
N THR A 23 -11.76 2.60 12.81
CA THR A 23 -12.93 2.31 11.97
C THR A 23 -13.04 0.85 11.56
N LEU A 24 -11.96 0.07 11.66
CA LEU A 24 -12.01 -1.35 11.32
C LEU A 24 -11.71 -2.26 12.51
N LEU A 25 -10.56 -2.13 13.16
CA LEU A 25 -10.15 -3.11 14.17
C LEU A 25 -10.87 -2.90 15.49
N GLN A 26 -10.86 -1.68 16.01
CA GLN A 26 -11.51 -1.35 17.29
C GLN A 26 -13.03 -1.50 17.19
N GLN A 27 -13.64 -0.99 16.12
CA GLN A 27 -15.09 -1.07 15.92
C GLN A 27 -15.62 -2.52 15.88
N HIS A 28 -14.80 -3.47 15.39
CA HIS A 28 -15.19 -4.89 15.29
C HIS A 28 -14.55 -5.79 16.35
N GLY A 29 -13.89 -5.22 17.36
CA GLY A 29 -13.27 -5.97 18.45
C GLY A 29 -12.18 -6.93 17.97
N VAL A 30 -11.41 -6.56 16.95
CA VAL A 30 -10.31 -7.37 16.43
C VAL A 30 -9.15 -7.32 17.40
N GLU A 31 -8.81 -8.44 18.01
CA GLU A 31 -7.76 -8.51 19.04
C GLU A 31 -6.40 -8.93 18.48
N GLU A 32 -6.37 -9.79 17.43
CA GLU A 32 -5.13 -10.26 16.83
C GLU A 32 -4.82 -9.46 15.56
N PHE A 33 -3.77 -8.66 15.59
CA PHE A 33 -3.27 -7.86 14.48
C PHE A 33 -1.78 -7.54 14.67
N VAL A 34 -1.13 -7.07 13.61
CA VAL A 34 0.26 -6.60 13.65
C VAL A 34 0.27 -5.07 13.59
N VAL A 35 1.03 -4.44 14.47
CA VAL A 35 1.36 -3.02 14.43
C VAL A 35 2.83 -2.90 14.11
N TYR A 36 3.16 -2.32 12.95
CA TYR A 36 4.53 -2.02 12.58
C TYR A 36 4.77 -0.52 12.63
N ASP A 37 5.50 -0.06 13.65
CA ASP A 37 5.73 1.35 13.90
C ASP A 37 7.07 1.80 13.28
N ASN A 38 6.97 2.52 12.17
CA ASN A 38 8.07 3.16 11.47
C ASN A 38 8.41 4.56 11.99
N SER A 39 7.80 4.98 13.11
CA SER A 39 8.03 6.30 13.68
C SER A 39 9.46 6.45 14.17
N PRO A 40 10.05 7.66 14.06
CA PRO A 40 11.40 7.92 14.53
C PRO A 40 11.48 7.84 16.06
N ALA A 41 12.70 7.76 16.59
CA ALA A 41 12.94 7.56 18.02
C ALA A 41 12.36 8.68 18.91
N ASP A 42 12.24 9.89 18.39
CA ASP A 42 11.67 11.06 19.07
C ASP A 42 10.14 11.04 19.19
N PHE A 43 9.47 10.10 18.51
CA PHE A 43 8.02 9.93 18.58
C PHE A 43 7.64 8.96 19.72
N THR A 44 6.74 9.40 20.60
CA THR A 44 6.23 8.58 21.72
C THR A 44 4.94 7.88 21.31
N GLN A 45 5.02 6.56 21.17
CA GLN A 45 3.85 5.69 20.96
C GLN A 45 3.22 5.34 22.31
N GLU A 46 1.93 5.03 22.32
CA GLU A 46 1.27 4.42 23.46
C GLU A 46 1.80 2.99 23.74
N ASP A 47 1.51 2.47 24.92
CA ASP A 47 1.89 1.09 25.29
C ASP A 47 0.95 0.10 24.59
N VAL A 48 1.28 -0.21 23.32
CA VAL A 48 0.47 -1.07 22.46
C VAL A 48 0.40 -2.50 23.02
N GLU A 49 1.51 -3.02 23.57
CA GLU A 49 1.57 -4.39 24.07
C GLU A 49 0.69 -4.57 25.31
N ARG A 50 0.68 -3.58 26.20
CA ARG A 50 -0.19 -3.58 27.38
C ARG A 50 -1.66 -3.41 27.02
N ASN A 51 -1.97 -2.49 26.09
CA ASN A 51 -3.35 -2.19 25.70
C ASN A 51 -3.97 -3.28 24.83
N HIS A 52 -3.14 -3.98 24.04
CA HIS A 52 -3.55 -5.01 23.08
C HIS A 52 -2.67 -6.26 23.19
N PRO A 53 -2.79 -7.08 24.24
CA PRO A 53 -1.85 -8.17 24.54
C PRO A 53 -1.83 -9.32 23.52
N LYS A 54 -2.81 -9.39 22.61
CA LYS A 54 -2.83 -10.36 21.51
C LYS A 54 -2.24 -9.79 20.20
N ALA A 55 -2.03 -8.47 20.13
CA ALA A 55 -1.36 -7.84 18.99
C ALA A 55 0.14 -8.16 18.99
N VAL A 56 0.75 -8.10 17.80
CA VAL A 56 2.20 -8.12 17.64
C VAL A 56 2.66 -6.68 17.37
N TYR A 57 3.36 -6.10 18.30
CA TYR A 57 3.94 -4.77 18.13
C TYR A 57 5.41 -4.87 17.76
N VAL A 58 5.79 -4.20 16.69
CA VAL A 58 7.18 -4.10 16.23
C VAL A 58 7.52 -2.66 15.95
N ARG A 59 8.50 -2.14 16.70
CA ARG A 59 9.06 -0.81 16.43
C ARG A 59 10.32 -0.93 15.59
N ALA A 60 10.33 -0.32 14.42
CA ALA A 60 11.52 -0.24 13.60
C ALA A 60 12.51 0.76 14.22
N VAL A 61 13.80 0.39 14.27
CA VAL A 61 14.86 1.30 14.74
C VAL A 61 14.99 2.53 13.82
N LEU A 62 14.81 2.30 12.53
CA LEU A 62 14.74 3.32 11.47
C LEU A 62 13.51 3.03 10.60
N ASN A 63 12.96 4.06 9.97
CA ASN A 63 11.88 3.85 9.01
C ASN A 63 12.35 2.89 7.91
N SER A 64 11.80 1.69 7.89
CA SER A 64 12.19 0.60 6.98
C SER A 64 11.24 0.46 5.77
N GLY A 65 10.24 1.33 5.67
CA GLY A 65 9.25 1.33 4.58
C GLY A 65 8.09 0.35 4.79
N LEU A 66 7.17 0.34 3.83
CA LEU A 66 6.00 -0.54 3.85
C LEU A 66 6.35 -2.02 3.58
N PRO A 67 7.23 -2.35 2.60
CA PRO A 67 7.54 -3.73 2.25
C PRO A 67 8.01 -4.59 3.43
N LYS A 68 8.91 -4.06 4.25
CA LYS A 68 9.43 -4.80 5.39
C LYS A 68 8.35 -5.09 6.44
N ALA A 69 7.47 -4.13 6.68
CA ALA A 69 6.33 -4.31 7.58
C ALA A 69 5.41 -5.43 7.11
N TYR A 70 5.09 -5.45 5.81
CA TYR A 70 4.19 -6.44 5.24
C TYR A 70 4.83 -7.83 5.16
N ASN A 71 6.13 -7.91 4.85
CA ASN A 71 6.86 -9.18 4.84
C ASN A 71 6.89 -9.81 6.24
N LEU A 72 7.23 -9.03 7.27
CA LEU A 72 7.17 -9.49 8.67
C LEU A 72 5.76 -9.95 9.06
N ALA A 73 4.74 -9.18 8.71
CA ALA A 73 3.36 -9.55 9.03
C ALA A 73 2.91 -10.85 8.33
N ALA A 74 3.41 -11.12 7.13
CA ALA A 74 3.15 -12.38 6.42
C ALA A 74 3.79 -13.58 7.12
N GLU A 75 5.00 -13.43 7.66
CA GLU A 75 5.66 -14.46 8.49
C GLU A 75 4.86 -14.72 9.77
N VAL A 76 4.43 -13.67 10.48
CA VAL A 76 3.57 -13.79 11.66
C VAL A 76 2.25 -14.50 11.32
N ALA A 77 1.63 -14.13 10.18
CA ALA A 77 0.40 -14.76 9.72
C ALA A 77 0.58 -16.26 9.47
N GLN A 78 1.67 -16.65 8.84
CA GLN A 78 2.01 -18.05 8.60
C GLN A 78 2.21 -18.81 9.92
N GLN A 79 3.02 -18.26 10.82
CA GLN A 79 3.34 -18.90 12.12
C GLN A 79 2.11 -19.07 13.01
N ARG A 80 1.17 -18.11 12.98
CA ARG A 80 -0.07 -18.11 13.75
C ARG A 80 -1.24 -18.82 13.07
N GLY A 81 -1.06 -19.34 11.84
CA GLY A 81 -2.06 -20.12 11.09
C GLY A 81 -3.19 -19.29 10.50
N PHE A 82 -2.94 -18.02 10.16
CA PHE A 82 -3.88 -17.20 9.40
C PHE A 82 -3.83 -17.54 7.91
N SER A 83 -4.99 -17.51 7.24
CA SER A 83 -5.07 -17.81 5.82
C SER A 83 -4.87 -16.56 4.94
N ARG A 84 -5.14 -15.37 5.46
CA ARG A 84 -5.04 -14.10 4.73
C ARG A 84 -4.35 -13.03 5.56
N LEU A 85 -3.64 -12.15 4.87
CA LEU A 85 -3.12 -10.89 5.40
C LEU A 85 -4.01 -9.74 4.90
N LEU A 86 -4.32 -8.76 5.75
CA LEU A 86 -5.03 -7.53 5.39
C LEU A 86 -4.12 -6.33 5.64
N LEU A 87 -3.75 -5.63 4.58
CA LEU A 87 -2.84 -4.48 4.61
C LEU A 87 -3.62 -3.19 4.90
N LEU A 88 -3.22 -2.45 5.93
CA LEU A 88 -3.90 -1.24 6.36
C LEU A 88 -2.91 -0.07 6.47
N ASP A 89 -3.20 1.01 5.76
CA ASP A 89 -2.56 2.29 5.98
C ASP A 89 -3.23 3.00 7.16
N GLN A 90 -2.47 3.80 7.91
CA GLN A 90 -2.93 4.46 9.13
C GLN A 90 -4.09 5.46 8.92
N ASP A 91 -4.19 6.05 7.73
CA ASP A 91 -5.05 7.17 7.34
C ASP A 91 -6.30 6.74 6.54
N THR A 92 -6.59 5.44 6.47
CA THR A 92 -7.72 4.90 5.72
C THR A 92 -8.91 4.62 6.63
N GLU A 93 -10.05 5.22 6.34
CA GLU A 93 -11.32 4.96 7.03
C GLU A 93 -12.13 3.88 6.31
N PHE A 94 -12.64 2.94 7.09
CA PHE A 94 -13.46 1.83 6.60
C PHE A 94 -14.91 2.00 7.05
N ARG A 95 -15.83 1.51 6.20
CA ARG A 95 -17.25 1.46 6.54
C ARG A 95 -17.56 0.30 7.50
N PRO A 96 -18.64 0.37 8.30
CA PRO A 96 -18.99 -0.67 9.27
C PRO A 96 -19.12 -2.07 8.68
N GLU A 97 -19.60 -2.18 7.43
CA GLU A 97 -19.74 -3.46 6.74
C GLU A 97 -18.44 -4.09 6.23
N ALA A 98 -17.33 -3.36 6.24
CA ALA A 98 -16.06 -3.77 5.63
C ALA A 98 -15.55 -5.10 6.19
N TRP A 99 -15.52 -5.25 7.53
CA TRP A 99 -15.02 -6.45 8.20
C TRP A 99 -15.78 -7.70 7.79
N ARG A 100 -17.12 -7.63 7.74
CA ARG A 100 -17.98 -8.71 7.27
C ARG A 100 -17.66 -9.08 5.82
N LEU A 101 -17.53 -8.09 4.94
CA LEU A 101 -17.25 -8.31 3.53
C LEU A 101 -15.88 -8.98 3.30
N TYR A 102 -14.86 -8.64 4.08
CA TYR A 102 -13.58 -9.34 4.03
C TYR A 102 -13.72 -10.81 4.44
N HIS A 103 -14.52 -11.10 5.48
CA HIS A 103 -14.74 -12.47 5.93
C HIS A 103 -15.57 -13.32 4.95
N GLU A 104 -16.54 -12.73 4.27
CA GLU A 104 -17.31 -13.39 3.21
C GLU A 104 -16.44 -13.82 2.02
N HIS A 105 -15.35 -13.07 1.77
CA HIS A 105 -14.40 -13.37 0.70
C HIS A 105 -13.09 -14.00 1.19
N ALA A 106 -13.05 -14.48 2.44
CA ALA A 106 -11.81 -14.98 3.03
C ALA A 106 -11.27 -16.26 2.34
N ASP A 107 -12.14 -17.03 1.71
CA ASP A 107 -11.79 -18.27 0.99
C ASP A 107 -11.47 -18.03 -0.50
N PHE A 108 -11.54 -16.78 -0.98
CA PHE A 108 -11.17 -16.41 -2.35
C PHE A 108 -9.66 -16.57 -2.58
N SER A 109 -9.27 -17.28 -3.64
CA SER A 109 -7.86 -17.61 -3.93
C SER A 109 -7.01 -16.46 -4.42
N GLY A 110 -7.62 -15.39 -4.92
CA GLY A 110 -6.96 -14.16 -5.36
C GLY A 110 -6.92 -13.08 -4.28
N ILE A 111 -6.56 -11.87 -4.65
CA ILE A 111 -6.61 -10.71 -3.75
C ILE A 111 -8.00 -10.08 -3.72
N THR A 112 -8.35 -9.49 -2.58
CA THR A 112 -9.54 -8.65 -2.42
C THR A 112 -9.13 -7.25 -2.02
N ALA A 113 -9.82 -6.22 -2.50
CA ALA A 113 -9.55 -4.84 -2.14
C ALA A 113 -10.83 -4.00 -2.20
N PRO A 114 -10.97 -2.94 -1.39
CA PRO A 114 -12.04 -1.97 -1.56
C PRO A 114 -11.74 -1.05 -2.74
N ARG A 115 -12.71 -0.26 -3.13
CA ARG A 115 -12.44 0.98 -3.83
C ARG A 115 -11.89 1.99 -2.82
N VAL A 116 -10.88 2.76 -3.20
CA VAL A 116 -10.38 3.84 -2.35
C VAL A 116 -10.72 5.18 -2.97
N VAL A 117 -11.24 6.08 -2.15
CA VAL A 117 -11.59 7.45 -2.52
C VAL A 117 -10.88 8.43 -1.59
N SER A 118 -10.54 9.62 -2.08
CA SER A 118 -10.05 10.68 -1.21
C SER A 118 -11.18 11.26 -0.35
N ILE A 119 -10.86 12.00 0.70
CA ILE A 119 -11.83 12.78 1.50
C ILE A 119 -12.69 13.69 0.61
N ALA A 120 -12.14 14.22 -0.48
CA ALA A 120 -12.89 15.01 -1.46
C ALA A 120 -13.81 14.18 -2.37
N GLY A 121 -13.95 12.87 -2.13
CA GLY A 121 -14.77 11.95 -2.92
C GLY A 121 -14.19 11.60 -4.30
N VAL A 122 -12.95 12.00 -4.57
CA VAL A 122 -12.27 11.65 -5.82
C VAL A 122 -11.74 10.23 -5.72
N ALA A 123 -12.24 9.34 -6.60
CA ALA A 123 -11.75 7.95 -6.63
C ALA A 123 -10.27 7.90 -7.06
N PHE A 124 -9.46 7.17 -6.30
CA PHE A 124 -8.16 6.75 -6.77
C PHE A 124 -8.36 5.90 -8.02
N ARG A 125 -7.86 6.39 -9.14
CA ARG A 125 -7.99 5.65 -10.39
C ARG A 125 -7.12 4.40 -10.31
N PRO A 126 -7.70 3.20 -10.48
CA PRO A 126 -6.91 1.99 -10.54
C PRO A 126 -5.86 2.13 -11.65
N TYR A 127 -4.66 1.70 -11.36
CA TYR A 127 -3.60 1.69 -12.35
C TYR A 127 -3.87 0.59 -13.38
N CYS A 128 -3.93 0.97 -14.66
CA CYS A 128 -3.93 0.00 -15.75
C CYS A 128 -2.48 -0.31 -16.17
N PRO A 129 -2.05 -1.57 -16.14
CA PRO A 129 -0.69 -1.95 -16.52
C PRO A 129 -0.38 -1.67 -18.01
N SER A 130 -1.41 -1.58 -18.84
CA SER A 130 -1.29 -1.32 -20.27
C SER A 130 -1.78 0.09 -20.63
N LEU A 131 -1.02 0.81 -21.45
CA LEU A 131 -1.40 2.11 -22.02
C LEU A 131 -2.67 2.03 -22.89
N LEU A 132 -3.01 0.83 -23.39
CA LEU A 132 -4.14 0.59 -24.28
C LEU A 132 -5.45 0.30 -23.55
N HIS A 133 -5.41 0.02 -22.25
CA HIS A 133 -6.61 -0.27 -21.47
C HIS A 133 -7.13 0.98 -20.77
N ARG A 134 -8.41 1.29 -20.98
CA ARG A 134 -9.10 2.33 -20.19
C ARG A 134 -9.29 1.82 -18.77
N SER A 135 -8.96 2.67 -17.79
CA SER A 135 -9.30 2.39 -16.39
C SER A 135 -10.78 2.07 -16.25
N PRO A 136 -11.16 1.03 -15.48
CA PRO A 136 -12.55 0.75 -15.19
C PRO A 136 -13.24 1.98 -14.62
N LYS A 137 -14.56 2.05 -14.78
CA LYS A 137 -15.35 3.14 -14.17
C LYS A 137 -15.12 3.13 -12.65
N SER A 138 -15.06 4.28 -12.04
CA SER A 138 -14.80 4.46 -10.58
C SER A 138 -15.78 3.72 -9.66
N ALA A 139 -16.90 3.23 -10.18
CA ALA A 139 -17.95 2.52 -9.43
C ALA A 139 -17.89 0.98 -9.56
N PHE A 140 -16.84 0.40 -10.19
CA PHE A 140 -16.76 -1.04 -10.39
C PHE A 140 -16.60 -1.79 -9.06
N SER A 141 -17.38 -2.87 -8.88
CA SER A 141 -17.19 -3.90 -7.85
C SER A 141 -17.41 -5.28 -8.50
N GLY A 142 -16.80 -6.31 -7.91
CA GLY A 142 -16.87 -7.68 -8.41
C GLY A 142 -15.53 -8.23 -8.89
N PHE A 143 -15.57 -9.34 -9.60
CA PHE A 143 -14.37 -10.08 -10.02
C PHE A 143 -13.76 -9.50 -11.30
N THR A 144 -12.43 -9.41 -11.30
CA THR A 144 -11.61 -8.94 -12.42
C THR A 144 -10.22 -9.58 -12.36
N SER A 145 -9.24 -9.01 -13.03
CA SER A 145 -7.86 -9.50 -13.09
C SER A 145 -6.87 -8.38 -12.85
N LEU A 146 -5.77 -8.69 -12.17
CA LEU A 146 -4.63 -7.78 -11.99
C LEU A 146 -3.99 -7.36 -13.32
N ARG A 147 -4.20 -8.12 -14.40
CA ARG A 147 -3.77 -7.72 -15.76
C ARG A 147 -4.57 -6.54 -16.29
N ARG A 148 -5.78 -6.35 -15.81
CA ARG A 148 -6.68 -5.24 -16.20
C ARG A 148 -6.61 -4.06 -15.27
N MET A 149 -6.41 -4.32 -13.98
CA MET A 149 -6.51 -3.32 -12.92
C MET A 149 -5.60 -3.66 -11.75
N LEU A 150 -4.78 -2.74 -11.32
CA LEU A 150 -4.03 -2.81 -10.06
C LEU A 150 -4.69 -1.90 -9.02
N VAL A 151 -4.56 -2.28 -7.75
CA VAL A 151 -5.12 -1.54 -6.61
C VAL A 151 -3.99 -0.99 -5.73
N ILE A 152 -4.32 -0.10 -4.82
CA ILE A 152 -3.36 0.37 -3.80
C ILE A 152 -3.39 -0.57 -2.58
N ASN A 153 -2.39 -0.46 -1.70
CA ASN A 153 -2.28 -1.32 -0.52
C ASN A 153 -3.43 -1.14 0.48
N SER A 154 -3.98 0.07 0.59
CA SER A 154 -5.00 0.40 1.58
C SER A 154 -6.22 -0.52 1.50
N GLY A 155 -6.33 -1.45 2.46
CA GLY A 155 -7.39 -2.46 2.49
C GLY A 155 -7.20 -3.63 1.55
N MET A 156 -6.03 -3.81 0.91
CA MET A 156 -5.77 -5.00 0.12
C MET A 156 -5.61 -6.22 1.03
N SER A 157 -6.38 -7.29 0.76
CA SER A 157 -6.22 -8.57 1.45
C SER A 157 -5.71 -9.64 0.49
N VAL A 158 -4.69 -10.37 0.92
CA VAL A 158 -3.99 -11.36 0.11
C VAL A 158 -3.88 -12.71 0.84
N PRO A 159 -4.08 -13.87 0.18
CA PRO A 159 -3.82 -15.17 0.78
C PRO A 159 -2.35 -15.29 1.20
N VAL A 160 -2.09 -15.71 2.44
CA VAL A 160 -0.72 -15.85 2.98
C VAL A 160 0.11 -16.81 2.12
N SER A 161 -0.48 -17.93 1.68
CA SER A 161 0.19 -18.88 0.81
C SER A 161 0.61 -18.30 -0.54
N LEU A 162 -0.22 -17.44 -1.14
CA LEU A 162 0.10 -16.73 -2.39
C LEU A 162 1.16 -15.67 -2.16
N TYR A 163 1.05 -14.89 -1.06
CA TYR A 163 2.02 -13.88 -0.66
C TYR A 163 3.45 -14.46 -0.54
N LEU A 164 3.57 -15.58 0.18
CA LEU A 164 4.86 -16.24 0.41
C LEU A 164 5.41 -16.91 -0.86
N ARG A 165 4.55 -17.49 -1.68
CA ARG A 165 4.94 -18.13 -2.95
C ARG A 165 5.61 -17.17 -3.91
N VAL A 166 5.14 -15.92 -3.99
CA VAL A 166 5.76 -14.89 -4.85
C VAL A 166 6.96 -14.21 -4.19
N GLY A 167 7.33 -14.60 -2.97
CA GLY A 167 8.46 -14.03 -2.23
C GLY A 167 8.18 -12.64 -1.65
N GLY A 168 6.91 -12.30 -1.38
CA GLY A 168 6.51 -11.05 -0.74
C GLY A 168 6.86 -9.79 -1.52
N TYR A 169 6.91 -8.67 -0.82
CA TYR A 169 7.32 -7.37 -1.36
C TYR A 169 8.85 -7.28 -1.55
N ASP A 170 9.28 -6.52 -2.54
CA ASP A 170 10.69 -6.14 -2.70
C ASP A 170 11.02 -4.97 -1.77
N GLU A 171 11.83 -5.20 -0.73
CA GLU A 171 12.18 -4.20 0.28
C GLU A 171 12.99 -3.02 -0.28
N ARG A 172 13.58 -3.16 -1.47
CA ARG A 172 14.25 -2.06 -2.18
C ARG A 172 13.26 -1.02 -2.70
N VAL A 173 12.00 -1.42 -2.94
CA VAL A 173 10.91 -0.52 -3.34
C VAL A 173 10.21 0.01 -2.11
N PHE A 174 10.86 0.90 -1.40
CA PHE A 174 10.59 1.35 -0.03
C PHE A 174 9.15 1.83 0.24
N LEU A 175 8.51 2.54 -0.70
CA LEU A 175 7.21 3.18 -0.48
C LEU A 175 6.39 3.28 -1.78
N ASP A 176 6.77 4.19 -2.69
CA ASP A 176 6.07 4.36 -3.95
C ASP A 176 6.30 3.15 -4.86
N PHE A 177 5.30 2.78 -5.63
CA PHE A 177 5.31 1.63 -6.56
C PHE A 177 5.37 0.24 -5.89
N ALA A 178 5.50 0.14 -4.57
CA ALA A 178 5.61 -1.14 -3.88
C ALA A 178 4.37 -2.03 -4.12
N ASP A 179 3.18 -1.45 -4.06
CA ASP A 179 1.90 -2.09 -4.37
C ASP A 179 1.86 -2.64 -5.81
N PHE A 180 2.28 -1.83 -6.78
CA PHE A 180 2.26 -2.23 -8.19
C PHE A 180 3.34 -3.27 -8.52
N GLU A 181 4.52 -3.16 -7.92
CA GLU A 181 5.59 -4.15 -8.07
C GLU A 181 5.15 -5.50 -7.52
N PHE A 182 4.59 -5.51 -6.31
CA PHE A 182 4.08 -6.74 -5.69
C PHE A 182 2.96 -7.39 -6.50
N GLN A 183 1.98 -6.61 -6.95
CA GLN A 183 0.88 -7.14 -7.76
C GLN A 183 1.33 -7.67 -9.11
N LYS A 184 2.42 -7.17 -9.68
CA LYS A 184 3.04 -7.76 -10.88
C LYS A 184 3.58 -9.17 -10.62
N LYS A 185 4.18 -9.41 -9.44
CA LYS A 185 4.60 -10.76 -9.05
C LYS A 185 3.39 -11.69 -8.95
N LEU A 186 2.30 -11.21 -8.32
CA LEU A 186 1.06 -11.98 -8.20
C LEU A 186 0.47 -12.35 -9.55
N CYS A 187 0.53 -11.47 -10.57
CA CYS A 187 0.05 -11.75 -11.91
C CYS A 187 0.66 -13.00 -12.58
N GLY A 188 1.86 -13.40 -12.16
CA GLY A 188 2.53 -14.61 -12.64
C GLY A 188 1.98 -15.90 -12.05
N GLU A 189 1.39 -15.83 -10.86
CA GLU A 189 0.92 -16.98 -10.09
C GLU A 189 -0.62 -17.05 -10.03
N ASN A 190 -1.26 -15.95 -9.69
CA ASN A 190 -2.71 -15.82 -9.63
C ASN A 190 -3.11 -14.35 -9.82
N ASP A 191 -3.70 -14.03 -10.94
CA ASP A 191 -4.10 -12.67 -11.29
C ASP A 191 -5.53 -12.31 -10.88
N ALA A 192 -6.23 -13.20 -10.17
CA ALA A 192 -7.60 -12.99 -9.74
C ALA A 192 -7.73 -11.87 -8.71
N LEU A 193 -8.60 -10.91 -8.98
CA LEU A 193 -8.89 -9.75 -8.16
C LEU A 193 -10.41 -9.63 -7.93
N CYS A 194 -10.82 -9.44 -6.68
CA CYS A 194 -12.19 -9.09 -6.33
C CYS A 194 -12.22 -7.70 -5.70
N ILE A 195 -12.93 -6.77 -6.33
CA ILE A 195 -13.23 -5.45 -5.77
C ILE A 195 -14.48 -5.56 -4.92
N LEU A 196 -14.30 -5.36 -3.62
CA LEU A 196 -15.39 -5.42 -2.64
C LEU A 196 -16.40 -4.29 -2.85
N PRO A 197 -17.70 -4.51 -2.56
CA PRO A 197 -18.78 -3.56 -2.85
C PRO A 197 -18.85 -2.41 -1.84
N PHE A 198 -17.71 -1.87 -1.41
CA PHE A 198 -17.65 -0.66 -0.58
C PHE A 198 -16.47 0.24 -0.99
N ALA A 199 -16.50 1.47 -0.52
CA ALA A 199 -15.40 2.41 -0.67
C ALA A 199 -14.78 2.70 0.70
N ALA A 200 -13.44 2.58 0.80
CA ALA A 200 -12.66 3.12 1.89
C ALA A 200 -12.25 4.57 1.57
N VAL A 201 -12.18 5.42 2.58
CA VAL A 201 -11.79 6.83 2.43
C VAL A 201 -10.37 7.01 2.94
N GLN A 202 -9.50 7.56 2.11
CA GLN A 202 -8.11 7.81 2.50
C GLN A 202 -7.81 9.31 2.50
N ASP A 203 -7.15 9.77 3.56
CA ASP A 203 -6.62 11.13 3.63
C ASP A 203 -5.34 11.24 2.81
N CYS A 204 -5.43 11.96 1.69
CA CYS A 204 -4.31 12.23 0.80
C CYS A 204 -3.81 13.66 0.94
N SER A 205 -4.00 14.27 2.09
CA SER A 205 -3.62 15.67 2.35
C SER A 205 -2.09 15.88 2.37
N ASP A 206 -1.41 15.37 1.35
CA ASP A 206 0.01 15.66 1.08
C ASP A 206 0.17 17.05 0.43
N ASP A 207 -0.58 18.04 0.93
CA ASP A 207 -0.48 19.46 0.55
C ASP A 207 0.75 20.16 1.17
N CYS A 208 1.79 19.39 1.46
CA CYS A 208 3.04 19.98 1.90
C CYS A 208 3.65 20.82 0.77
N ARG A 209 3.56 22.17 0.92
CA ARG A 209 4.13 23.15 -0.02
C ARG A 209 5.59 23.46 0.29
N GLU A 210 6.11 22.96 1.39
CA GLU A 210 7.48 23.21 1.81
C GLU A 210 8.46 22.46 0.88
N LYS A 211 9.19 23.23 0.09
CA LYS A 211 10.08 22.72 -0.98
C LYS A 211 11.05 21.65 -0.49
N GLU A 212 11.59 21.78 0.71
CA GLU A 212 12.56 20.81 1.25
C GLU A 212 11.90 19.45 1.55
N LYS A 213 10.72 19.45 2.14
CA LYS A 213 9.96 18.23 2.42
C LYS A 213 9.55 17.53 1.12
N VAL A 214 9.06 18.32 0.14
CA VAL A 214 8.73 17.82 -1.20
C VAL A 214 9.95 17.22 -1.88
N MET A 215 11.14 17.85 -1.76
CA MET A 215 12.38 17.34 -2.34
C MET A 215 12.82 16.03 -1.65
N LYS A 216 12.74 15.94 -0.33
CA LYS A 216 13.03 14.68 0.40
C LYS A 216 12.11 13.55 -0.07
N ARG A 217 10.80 13.82 -0.19
CA ARG A 217 9.80 12.86 -0.67
C ARG A 217 10.07 12.44 -2.13
N PHE A 218 10.45 13.39 -2.98
CA PHE A 218 10.78 13.11 -4.39
C PHE A 218 12.04 12.24 -4.55
N LYS A 219 13.04 12.40 -3.67
CA LYS A 219 14.22 11.51 -3.66
C LYS A 219 13.81 10.06 -3.36
N ILE A 220 12.90 9.85 -2.41
CA ILE A 220 12.34 8.51 -2.10
C ILE A 220 11.61 7.96 -3.33
N TYR A 221 10.75 8.75 -3.95
CA TYR A 221 10.01 8.38 -5.15
C TYR A 221 10.94 7.93 -6.30
N LEU A 222 12.01 8.70 -6.59
CA LEU A 222 12.98 8.32 -7.61
C LEU A 222 13.72 7.03 -7.28
N ARG A 223 14.13 6.85 -6.01
CA ARG A 223 14.78 5.62 -5.55
C ARG A 223 13.85 4.41 -5.70
N CYS A 224 12.59 4.54 -5.35
CA CYS A 224 11.59 3.47 -5.55
C CYS A 224 11.44 3.14 -7.04
N ALA A 225 11.36 4.17 -7.90
CA ALA A 225 11.25 3.97 -9.35
C ALA A 225 12.46 3.23 -9.95
N GLN A 226 13.67 3.43 -9.41
CA GLN A 226 14.88 2.72 -9.85
C GLN A 226 14.83 1.21 -9.57
N HIS A 227 14.20 0.81 -8.47
CA HIS A 227 14.10 -0.59 -8.05
C HIS A 227 12.81 -1.28 -8.52
N CYS A 228 11.87 -0.52 -9.11
CA CYS A 228 10.64 -1.09 -9.62
C CYS A 228 10.94 -1.98 -10.83
N ARG A 229 10.60 -3.27 -10.72
CA ARG A 229 10.85 -4.27 -11.76
C ARG A 229 10.03 -3.97 -13.03
N GLN A 230 10.70 -4.04 -14.19
CA GLN A 230 10.10 -3.84 -15.50
C GLN A 230 10.50 -4.99 -16.42
N THR A 231 9.53 -5.76 -16.87
CA THR A 231 9.75 -6.96 -17.67
C THR A 231 9.66 -6.69 -19.16
N THR A 232 8.94 -5.64 -19.57
CA THR A 232 8.73 -5.29 -20.98
C THR A 232 9.24 -3.88 -21.29
N TRP A 233 9.57 -3.65 -22.57
CA TRP A 233 9.95 -2.31 -23.05
C TRP A 233 8.81 -1.28 -22.83
N GLY A 234 7.56 -1.69 -23.04
CA GLY A 234 6.39 -0.82 -22.80
C GLY A 234 6.28 -0.37 -21.32
N GLU A 235 6.58 -1.26 -20.38
CA GLU A 235 6.62 -0.91 -18.95
C GLU A 235 7.74 0.09 -18.63
N LYS A 236 8.92 -0.10 -19.23
CA LYS A 236 10.05 0.83 -19.10
C LYS A 236 9.69 2.24 -19.56
N VAL A 237 9.07 2.34 -20.72
CA VAL A 237 8.60 3.62 -21.29
C VAL A 237 7.51 4.23 -20.40
N SER A 238 6.54 3.43 -19.98
CA SER A 238 5.43 3.89 -19.12
C SER A 238 5.93 4.43 -17.78
N LEU A 239 6.87 3.74 -17.12
CA LEU A 239 7.46 4.21 -15.87
C LEU A 239 8.23 5.51 -16.06
N ARG A 240 9.09 5.58 -17.09
CA ARG A 240 9.86 6.81 -17.41
C ARG A 240 8.94 8.00 -17.69
N PHE A 241 7.89 7.80 -18.47
CA PHE A 241 6.90 8.84 -18.76
C PHE A 241 6.19 9.30 -17.48
N ARG A 242 5.80 8.39 -16.60
CA ARG A 242 5.16 8.70 -15.32
C ARG A 242 6.09 9.51 -14.41
N VAL A 243 7.34 9.07 -14.25
CA VAL A 243 8.33 9.76 -13.44
C VAL A 243 8.61 11.15 -14.01
N LEU A 244 8.78 11.29 -15.33
CA LEU A 244 8.98 12.58 -15.99
C LEU A 244 7.79 13.51 -15.78
N ARG A 245 6.56 13.02 -15.98
CA ARG A 245 5.33 13.81 -15.74
C ARG A 245 5.24 14.31 -14.31
N HIS A 246 5.54 13.44 -13.33
CA HIS A 246 5.56 13.82 -11.91
C HIS A 246 6.65 14.87 -11.63
N THR A 247 7.84 14.68 -12.17
CA THR A 247 8.96 15.63 -12.08
C THR A 247 8.58 17.01 -12.61
N LEU A 248 7.98 17.08 -13.81
CA LEU A 248 7.53 18.33 -14.42
C LEU A 248 6.43 19.01 -13.59
N SER A 249 5.47 18.22 -13.09
CA SER A 249 4.41 18.75 -12.20
C SER A 249 4.99 19.37 -10.94
N LEU A 250 5.96 18.72 -10.29
CA LEU A 250 6.63 19.27 -9.10
C LEU A 250 7.46 20.49 -9.44
N SER A 251 8.19 20.49 -10.56
CA SER A 251 8.99 21.64 -11.01
C SER A 251 8.13 22.87 -11.25
N LEU A 252 6.97 22.69 -11.87
CA LEU A 252 6.00 23.78 -12.11
C LEU A 252 5.35 24.27 -10.81
N ARG A 253 4.86 23.35 -9.96
CA ARG A 253 4.19 23.68 -8.70
C ARG A 253 5.11 24.43 -7.72
N THR A 254 6.39 24.02 -7.66
CA THR A 254 7.38 24.61 -6.76
C THR A 254 8.20 25.73 -7.42
N ARG A 255 7.97 26.03 -8.71
CA ARG A 255 8.76 26.97 -9.53
C ARG A 255 10.26 26.72 -9.42
N SER A 256 10.69 25.43 -9.48
CA SER A 256 12.07 25.05 -9.26
C SER A 256 12.54 23.96 -10.23
N PHE A 257 13.62 24.21 -10.93
CA PHE A 257 14.27 23.23 -11.82
C PHE A 257 15.08 22.16 -11.06
N SER A 258 15.21 22.24 -9.72
CA SER A 258 15.98 21.28 -8.93
C SER A 258 15.44 19.84 -9.05
N PHE A 259 14.14 19.66 -9.23
CA PHE A 259 13.51 18.35 -9.45
C PHE A 259 13.91 17.76 -10.79
N LEU A 260 13.89 18.56 -11.86
CA LEU A 260 14.31 18.12 -13.19
C LEU A 260 15.80 17.78 -13.21
N HIS A 261 16.64 18.62 -12.59
CA HIS A 261 18.07 18.36 -12.47
C HIS A 261 18.35 17.04 -11.72
N LEU A 262 17.65 16.78 -10.62
CA LEU A 262 17.77 15.53 -9.88
C LEU A 262 17.34 14.33 -10.73
N TYR A 263 16.21 14.44 -11.45
CA TYR A 263 15.73 13.38 -12.36
C TYR A 263 16.77 13.03 -13.43
N LEU A 264 17.36 14.04 -14.07
CA LEU A 264 18.38 13.84 -15.12
C LEU A 264 19.66 13.19 -14.58
N LYS A 265 20.00 13.42 -13.31
CA LYS A 265 21.14 12.77 -12.62
C LYS A 265 20.83 11.37 -12.07
N THR A 266 19.56 10.97 -12.08
CA THR A 266 19.11 9.70 -11.50
C THR A 266 18.69 8.76 -12.63
N PRO A 267 19.60 7.95 -13.19
CA PRO A 267 19.24 7.04 -14.26
C PRO A 267 18.22 6.02 -13.72
N LEU A 268 17.07 5.93 -14.39
CA LEU A 268 16.14 4.82 -14.20
C LEU A 268 16.74 3.64 -14.97
N SER A 269 17.61 2.87 -14.29
CA SER A 269 18.29 1.74 -14.90
C SER A 269 17.29 0.70 -15.37
N ALA A 270 17.58 0.14 -16.55
CA ALA A 270 16.94 -1.08 -16.99
C ALA A 270 17.57 -2.24 -16.20
N SER A 271 16.94 -2.63 -15.10
CA SER A 271 17.26 -3.92 -14.46
C SER A 271 16.48 -5.03 -15.15
#